data_a165c33b911c6a493a7f7f2e0c718c14
#
_entry.id   a165c33b911c6a493a7f7f2e0c718c14
#
_cell.length_a   1.000
_cell.length_b   1.000
_cell.length_c   1.000
_cell.angle_alpha   90.00
_cell.angle_beta   90.00
_cell.angle_gamma   90.00
#
_symmetry.space_group_name_H-M   'P 1'
#
loop_
_entity.id
_entity.type
_entity.pdbx_description
1 polymer ?
#
loop_
_entity_poly.entity_id
_entity_poly.type
_entity_poly.pdbx_seq_one_letter_code
_entity_poly.pdbx_strand_id
1 'polypeptide(L)'
;HMAKPEMECVAHTHTPAGMAVSAMECGLLPLAQTSMRFLHVAYHDFEGIADDVGERERLVADLGDHEAMVLRNHGLLVVGRTVPSTFNLLYRMERACEVQVMALSCNTKLIRPPQDVLEATFDRMKPRVDMPNRNGELAWPALLRKLDRIDPSYRN
;
A
#
# COMPACT_ATOMS: atom_id res chain seq x y z
N HIS A 1 -1.47 8.34 14.22
CA HIS A 1 -0.34 9.25 14.52
C HIS A 1 0.13 9.12 15.97
N MET A 2 -0.78 8.99 16.94
CA MET A 2 -0.39 8.83 18.35
C MET A 2 0.41 7.54 18.60
N ALA A 3 0.07 6.43 17.92
CA ALA A 3 0.72 5.15 18.09
C ALA A 3 2.07 5.05 17.35
N LYS A 4 2.25 5.83 16.29
CA LYS A 4 3.45 5.85 15.44
C LYS A 4 3.87 7.30 15.16
N PRO A 5 4.44 8.01 16.15
CA PRO A 5 4.74 9.45 16.04
C PRO A 5 5.77 9.77 14.93
N GLU A 6 6.57 8.78 14.51
CA GLU A 6 7.51 8.92 13.40
C GLU A 6 6.84 8.87 12.03
N MET A 7 5.56 8.47 11.93
CA MET A 7 4.79 8.42 10.70
C MET A 7 3.93 9.68 10.56
N GLU A 8 4.42 10.63 9.75
CA GLU A 8 3.77 11.94 9.56
C GLU A 8 2.58 11.91 8.61
N CYS A 9 2.45 10.84 7.81
CA CYS A 9 1.38 10.71 6.82
C CYS A 9 0.70 9.35 6.91
N VAL A 10 -0.63 9.37 6.94
CA VAL A 10 -1.50 8.20 6.79
C VAL A 10 -2.37 8.43 5.56
N ALA A 11 -2.46 7.45 4.67
CA ALA A 11 -3.31 7.50 3.49
C ALA A 11 -4.14 6.23 3.37
N HIS A 12 -5.41 6.42 3.01
CA HIS A 12 -6.39 5.35 2.85
C HIS A 12 -7.21 5.59 1.58
N THR A 13 -7.55 4.51 0.85
CA THR A 13 -8.32 4.59 -0.39
C THR A 13 -9.33 3.47 -0.52
N HIS A 14 -10.46 3.80 -1.17
CA HIS A 14 -11.51 2.89 -1.60
C HIS A 14 -11.48 2.72 -3.13
N THR A 15 -10.31 2.46 -3.68
CA THR A 15 -10.15 2.23 -5.11
C THR A 15 -10.77 0.90 -5.53
N PRO A 16 -11.35 0.77 -6.74
CA PRO A 16 -12.00 -0.47 -7.18
C PRO A 16 -11.10 -1.71 -7.07
N ALA A 17 -9.83 -1.62 -7.46
CA ALA A 17 -8.91 -2.75 -7.40
C ALA A 17 -8.48 -3.05 -5.94
N GLY A 18 -8.24 -2.01 -5.13
CA GLY A 18 -7.95 -2.17 -3.70
C GLY A 18 -9.10 -2.82 -2.96
N MET A 19 -10.34 -2.37 -3.17
CA MET A 19 -11.55 -2.98 -2.58
C MET A 19 -11.73 -4.43 -3.05
N ALA A 20 -11.54 -4.71 -4.35
CA ALA A 20 -11.66 -6.07 -4.88
C ALA A 20 -10.66 -7.03 -4.20
N VAL A 21 -9.39 -6.65 -4.10
CA VAL A 21 -8.37 -7.47 -3.42
C VAL A 21 -8.65 -7.61 -1.93
N SER A 22 -9.15 -6.56 -1.27
CA SER A 22 -9.49 -6.60 0.15
C SER A 22 -10.60 -7.62 0.47
N ALA A 23 -11.47 -7.90 -0.49
CA ALA A 23 -12.56 -8.88 -0.37
C ALA A 23 -12.14 -10.31 -0.76
N MET A 24 -10.89 -10.51 -1.26
CA MET A 24 -10.41 -11.84 -1.63
C MET A 24 -9.81 -12.56 -0.41
N GLU A 25 -10.19 -13.80 -0.17
CA GLU A 25 -9.62 -14.64 0.90
C GLU A 25 -8.08 -14.73 0.77
N CYS A 26 -7.57 -14.87 -0.46
CA CYS A 26 -6.14 -14.96 -0.72
C CYS A 26 -5.38 -13.66 -0.44
N GLY A 27 -6.06 -12.53 -0.26
CA GLY A 27 -5.46 -11.23 -0.08
C GLY A 27 -4.62 -10.77 -1.28
N LEU A 28 -3.62 -9.94 -1.03
CA LEU A 28 -2.70 -9.45 -2.06
C LEU A 28 -1.62 -10.50 -2.37
N LEU A 29 -1.55 -10.93 -3.62
CA LEU A 29 -0.64 -11.97 -4.10
C LEU A 29 0.63 -11.38 -4.73
N PRO A 30 1.80 -11.99 -4.54
CA PRO A 30 3.06 -11.52 -5.12
C PRO A 30 3.19 -11.95 -6.60
N LEU A 31 2.29 -11.47 -7.47
CA LEU A 31 2.22 -11.87 -8.89
C LEU A 31 3.11 -11.04 -9.81
N ALA A 32 3.51 -9.85 -9.38
CA ALA A 32 4.34 -8.94 -10.15
C ALA A 32 5.42 -8.33 -9.27
N GLN A 33 6.49 -7.81 -9.87
CA GLN A 33 7.57 -7.18 -9.12
C GLN A 33 7.06 -6.09 -8.15
N THR A 34 6.09 -5.29 -8.56
CA THR A 34 5.47 -4.26 -7.69
C THR A 34 4.79 -4.84 -6.47
N SER A 35 4.15 -6.00 -6.57
CA SER A 35 3.46 -6.64 -5.45
C SER A 35 4.41 -7.33 -4.47
N MET A 36 5.65 -7.65 -4.88
CA MET A 36 6.63 -8.28 -4.00
C MET A 36 7.05 -7.39 -2.82
N ARG A 37 6.93 -6.05 -2.95
CA ARG A 37 7.12 -5.12 -1.83
C ARG A 37 6.11 -5.36 -0.70
N PHE A 38 4.97 -5.93 -1.00
CA PHE A 38 3.86 -6.18 -0.07
C PHE A 38 3.76 -7.65 0.34
N LEU A 39 4.86 -8.41 0.22
CA LEU A 39 4.89 -9.84 0.55
C LEU A 39 4.40 -10.12 1.98
N HIS A 40 4.72 -9.24 2.91
CA HIS A 40 4.32 -9.28 4.32
C HIS A 40 3.41 -8.11 4.67
N VAL A 41 2.40 -7.82 3.83
CA VAL A 41 1.41 -6.78 4.11
C VAL A 41 0.54 -7.17 5.30
N ALA A 42 0.22 -6.21 6.17
CA ALA A 42 -0.70 -6.42 7.27
C ALA A 42 -2.16 -6.53 6.79
N TYR A 43 -3.01 -7.15 7.59
CA TYR A 43 -4.45 -7.26 7.36
C TYR A 43 -5.21 -6.87 8.62
N HIS A 44 -6.34 -6.20 8.44
CA HIS A 44 -7.30 -5.93 9.50
C HIS A 44 -8.68 -6.39 9.04
N ASP A 45 -9.38 -7.16 9.86
CA ASP A 45 -10.71 -7.67 9.55
C ASP A 45 -11.76 -6.55 9.60
N PHE A 46 -12.83 -6.70 8.80
CA PHE A 46 -13.90 -5.72 8.74
C PHE A 46 -14.78 -5.81 9.99
N GLU A 47 -14.79 -4.75 10.79
CA GLU A 47 -15.57 -4.68 12.05
C GLU A 47 -16.84 -3.82 11.91
N GLY A 48 -17.17 -3.35 10.70
CA GLY A 48 -18.34 -2.50 10.43
C GLY A 48 -17.95 -1.07 10.07
N ILE A 49 -18.89 -0.13 10.29
CA ILE A 49 -18.60 1.29 10.13
C ILE A 49 -17.79 1.76 11.36
N ALA A 50 -16.72 2.50 11.14
CA ALA A 50 -15.71 2.87 12.14
C ALA A 50 -16.24 3.82 13.23
N ASP A 51 -17.26 3.39 13.97
CA ASP A 51 -17.87 4.12 15.10
C ASP A 51 -17.26 3.68 16.46
N ASP A 52 -16.58 2.50 16.49
CA ASP A 52 -16.01 1.94 17.71
C ASP A 52 -14.62 2.52 17.98
N VAL A 53 -14.46 3.20 19.09
CA VAL A 53 -13.15 3.73 19.54
C VAL A 53 -12.16 2.59 19.80
N GLY A 54 -12.63 1.39 20.20
CA GLY A 54 -11.81 0.22 20.44
C GLY A 54 -11.19 -0.37 19.17
N GLU A 55 -11.78 -0.18 17.99
CA GLU A 55 -11.21 -0.59 16.71
C GLU A 55 -9.83 0.05 16.45
N ARG A 56 -9.62 1.29 16.92
CA ARG A 56 -8.34 2.00 16.74
C ARG A 56 -7.17 1.24 17.35
N GLU A 57 -7.34 0.66 18.52
CA GLU A 57 -6.28 -0.11 19.20
C GLU A 57 -5.98 -1.41 18.45
N ARG A 58 -7.03 -2.11 17.95
CA ARG A 58 -6.89 -3.33 17.15
C ARG A 58 -6.23 -3.05 15.81
N LEU A 59 -6.64 -1.99 15.11
CA LEU A 59 -6.03 -1.57 13.84
C LEU A 59 -4.55 -1.23 14.00
N VAL A 60 -4.17 -0.56 15.08
CA VAL A 60 -2.76 -0.29 15.41
C VAL A 60 -2.00 -1.57 15.71
N ALA A 61 -2.61 -2.50 16.46
CA ALA A 61 -2.01 -3.79 16.78
C ALA A 61 -1.78 -4.63 15.51
N ASP A 62 -2.78 -4.69 14.62
CA ASP A 62 -2.70 -5.42 13.36
C ASP A 62 -1.70 -4.82 12.37
N LEU A 63 -1.60 -3.48 12.33
CA LEU A 63 -0.58 -2.80 11.52
C LEU A 63 0.84 -3.17 12.01
N GLY A 64 1.05 -3.31 13.31
CA GLY A 64 2.35 -3.67 13.89
C GLY A 64 3.48 -2.78 13.35
N ASP A 65 4.56 -3.38 12.85
CA ASP A 65 5.70 -2.67 12.26
C ASP A 65 5.59 -2.46 10.75
N HIS A 66 4.43 -2.79 10.16
CA HIS A 66 4.22 -2.63 8.72
C HIS A 66 3.91 -1.18 8.34
N GLU A 67 4.24 -0.83 7.09
CA GLU A 67 3.90 0.46 6.47
C GLU A 67 2.63 0.37 5.61
N ALA A 68 2.12 -0.83 5.36
CA ALA A 68 0.96 -1.08 4.50
C ALA A 68 0.04 -2.14 5.10
N MET A 69 -1.26 -1.95 4.92
CA MET A 69 -2.31 -2.83 5.42
C MET A 69 -3.44 -2.94 4.41
N VAL A 70 -3.99 -4.11 4.26
CA VAL A 70 -5.26 -4.35 3.59
C VAL A 70 -6.36 -4.40 4.65
N LEU A 71 -7.31 -3.47 4.56
CA LEU A 71 -8.53 -3.49 5.37
C LEU A 71 -9.53 -4.40 4.67
N ARG A 72 -9.83 -5.57 5.25
CA ARG A 72 -10.72 -6.58 4.67
C ARG A 72 -12.08 -5.98 4.32
N ASN A 73 -12.59 -6.29 3.11
CA ASN A 73 -13.88 -5.79 2.59
C ASN A 73 -14.01 -4.25 2.58
N HIS A 74 -12.90 -3.50 2.66
CA HIS A 74 -12.92 -2.06 2.83
C HIS A 74 -11.99 -1.35 1.83
N GLY A 75 -10.68 -1.58 1.91
CA GLY A 75 -9.73 -0.91 1.04
C GLY A 75 -8.29 -1.04 1.48
N LEU A 76 -7.48 -0.04 1.13
CA LEU A 76 -6.04 -0.02 1.39
C LEU A 76 -5.68 1.10 2.37
N LEU A 77 -4.75 0.82 3.29
CA LEU A 77 -4.18 1.80 4.21
C LEU A 77 -2.66 1.73 4.15
N VAL A 78 -2.00 2.88 4.11
CA VAL A 78 -0.54 2.98 4.22
C VAL A 78 -0.14 4.10 5.16
N VAL A 79 1.01 3.94 5.80
CA VAL A 79 1.63 4.96 6.65
C VAL A 79 3.04 5.25 6.16
N GLY A 80 3.53 6.47 6.37
CA GLY A 80 4.89 6.82 5.96
C GLY A 80 5.40 8.07 6.66
N ARG A 81 6.72 8.22 6.65
CA ARG A 81 7.43 9.34 7.28
C ARG A 81 7.22 10.67 6.56
N THR A 82 6.86 10.64 5.29
CA THR A 82 6.63 11.84 4.46
C THR A 82 5.47 11.62 3.51
N VAL A 83 4.81 12.70 3.07
CA VAL A 83 3.76 12.63 2.04
C VAL A 83 4.25 11.98 0.75
N PRO A 84 5.44 12.33 0.19
CA PRO A 84 5.98 11.67 -1.01
C PRO A 84 6.14 10.16 -0.85
N SER A 85 6.67 9.69 0.28
CA SER A 85 6.88 8.26 0.53
C SER A 85 5.56 7.51 0.67
N THR A 86 4.60 8.08 1.38
CA THR A 86 3.26 7.51 1.58
C THR A 86 2.50 7.41 0.27
N PHE A 87 2.49 8.51 -0.52
CA PHE A 87 1.88 8.50 -1.84
C PHE A 87 2.49 7.43 -2.75
N ASN A 88 3.82 7.34 -2.82
CA ASN A 88 4.50 6.33 -3.63
C ASN A 88 4.17 4.90 -3.19
N LEU A 89 4.07 4.66 -1.88
CA LEU A 89 3.71 3.36 -1.33
C LEU A 89 2.28 2.99 -1.72
N LEU A 90 1.31 3.90 -1.51
CA LEU A 90 -0.09 3.69 -1.87
C LEU A 90 -0.27 3.48 -3.36
N TYR A 91 0.37 4.29 -4.20
CA TYR A 91 0.33 4.15 -5.65
C TYR A 91 0.83 2.77 -6.11
N ARG A 92 1.94 2.27 -5.52
CA ARG A 92 2.47 0.94 -5.84
C ARG A 92 1.54 -0.18 -5.37
N MET A 93 0.90 0.00 -4.20
CA MET A 93 -0.05 -0.98 -3.67
C MET A 93 -1.28 -1.09 -4.56
N GLU A 94 -1.82 0.04 -5.02
CA GLU A 94 -2.92 0.09 -5.99
C GLU A 94 -2.54 -0.60 -7.31
N ARG A 95 -1.35 -0.30 -7.86
CA ARG A 95 -0.86 -0.99 -9.08
C ARG A 95 -0.74 -2.50 -8.89
N ALA A 96 -0.34 -2.96 -7.71
CA ALA A 96 -0.27 -4.39 -7.39
C ALA A 96 -1.67 -5.03 -7.36
N CYS A 97 -2.65 -4.34 -6.78
CA CYS A 97 -4.05 -4.78 -6.76
C CYS A 97 -4.65 -4.84 -8.17
N GLU A 98 -4.43 -3.82 -9.00
CA GLU A 98 -4.89 -3.81 -10.40
C GLU A 98 -4.31 -4.97 -11.21
N VAL A 99 -3.01 -5.23 -11.08
CA VAL A 99 -2.35 -6.36 -11.76
C VAL A 99 -2.96 -7.68 -11.31
N GLN A 100 -3.24 -7.84 -10.01
CA GLN A 100 -3.87 -9.06 -9.50
C GLN A 100 -5.28 -9.26 -10.07
N VAL A 101 -6.12 -8.23 -10.06
CA VAL A 101 -7.49 -8.29 -10.61
C VAL A 101 -7.43 -8.65 -12.10
N MET A 102 -6.56 -8.01 -12.87
CA MET A 102 -6.37 -8.32 -14.29
C MET A 102 -5.88 -9.75 -14.51
N ALA A 103 -4.89 -10.23 -13.75
CA ALA A 103 -4.33 -11.56 -13.89
C ALA A 103 -5.37 -12.66 -13.57
N LEU A 104 -6.17 -12.45 -12.51
CA LEU A 104 -7.24 -13.37 -12.13
C LEU A 104 -8.38 -13.40 -13.15
N SER A 105 -8.69 -12.27 -13.80
CA SER A 105 -9.73 -12.20 -14.84
C SER A 105 -9.38 -12.96 -16.12
N CYS A 106 -8.08 -13.27 -16.34
CA CYS A 106 -7.65 -14.05 -17.53
C CYS A 106 -8.04 -15.53 -17.47
N ASN A 107 -8.56 -16.03 -16.34
CA ASN A 107 -9.00 -17.41 -16.15
C ASN A 107 -7.96 -18.46 -16.58
N THR A 108 -6.70 -18.24 -16.24
CA THR A 108 -5.58 -19.14 -16.54
C THR A 108 -4.79 -19.44 -15.27
N LYS A 109 -3.91 -20.45 -15.31
CA LYS A 109 -3.02 -20.74 -14.20
C LYS A 109 -2.03 -19.60 -14.00
N LEU A 110 -1.87 -19.18 -12.73
CA LEU A 110 -0.91 -18.17 -12.37
C LEU A 110 0.47 -18.78 -12.10
N ILE A 111 1.51 -18.13 -12.59
CA ILE A 111 2.90 -18.46 -12.26
C ILE A 111 3.27 -17.64 -11.02
N ARG A 112 3.73 -18.32 -9.96
CA ARG A 112 4.26 -17.69 -8.75
C ARG A 112 5.77 -17.92 -8.68
N PRO A 113 6.57 -16.89 -8.41
CA PRO A 113 8.01 -17.08 -8.18
C PRO A 113 8.24 -17.98 -6.96
N PRO A 114 9.39 -18.70 -6.89
CA PRO A 114 9.80 -19.42 -5.70
C PRO A 114 9.90 -18.52 -4.46
N GLN A 115 9.64 -19.07 -3.27
CA GLN A 115 9.58 -18.29 -2.03
C GLN A 115 10.89 -17.57 -1.71
N ASP A 116 12.03 -18.21 -1.94
CA ASP A 116 13.35 -17.63 -1.74
C ASP A 116 13.59 -16.40 -2.64
N VAL A 117 13.09 -16.42 -3.88
CA VAL A 117 13.14 -15.28 -4.81
C VAL A 117 12.24 -14.15 -4.33
N LEU A 118 11.04 -14.48 -3.80
CA LEU A 118 10.12 -13.49 -3.24
C LEU A 118 10.75 -12.76 -2.03
N GLU A 119 11.30 -13.52 -1.07
CA GLU A 119 11.94 -12.95 0.13
C GLU A 119 13.16 -12.08 -0.23
N ALA A 120 14.04 -12.59 -1.09
CA ALA A 120 15.20 -11.82 -1.54
C ALA A 120 14.81 -10.52 -2.28
N THR A 121 13.70 -10.55 -3.02
CA THR A 121 13.18 -9.37 -3.72
C THR A 121 12.56 -8.38 -2.73
N PHE A 122 11.76 -8.86 -1.78
CA PHE A 122 11.19 -8.06 -0.70
C PHE A 122 12.28 -7.32 0.08
N ASP A 123 13.33 -8.04 0.52
CA ASP A 123 14.44 -7.44 1.27
C ASP A 123 15.15 -6.32 0.51
N ARG A 124 15.32 -6.48 -0.81
CA ARG A 124 15.89 -5.43 -1.68
C ARG A 124 14.98 -4.23 -1.87
N MET A 125 13.67 -4.39 -1.64
CA MET A 125 12.67 -3.33 -1.80
C MET A 125 12.38 -2.58 -0.50
N LYS A 126 12.86 -3.05 0.65
CA LYS A 126 12.73 -2.35 1.93
C LYS A 126 13.28 -0.92 1.82
N PRO A 127 12.67 0.05 2.54
CA PRO A 127 13.24 1.38 2.66
C PRO A 127 14.68 1.31 3.18
N ARG A 128 15.57 2.05 2.55
CA ARG A 128 16.98 2.09 2.94
C ARG A 128 17.36 3.51 3.27
N VAL A 129 17.97 3.71 4.43
CA VAL A 129 18.42 5.03 4.91
C VAL A 129 19.48 5.63 3.98
N ASP A 130 20.33 4.78 3.38
CA ASP A 130 21.38 5.17 2.43
C ASP A 130 20.85 5.46 1.00
N MET A 131 19.58 5.21 0.75
CA MET A 131 18.94 5.45 -0.55
C MET A 131 17.58 6.15 -0.41
N PRO A 132 17.50 7.37 0.15
CA PRO A 132 16.26 8.08 0.42
C PRO A 132 15.41 8.31 -0.85
N ASN A 133 16.06 8.43 -2.01
CA ASN A 133 15.39 8.69 -3.29
C ASN A 133 14.51 7.53 -3.82
N ARG A 134 14.60 6.33 -3.23
CA ARG A 134 13.73 5.20 -3.60
C ARG A 134 12.31 5.30 -3.01
N ASN A 135 12.08 6.21 -2.09
CA ASN A 135 10.82 6.34 -1.36
C ASN A 135 9.83 7.35 -1.99
N GLY A 136 10.04 7.75 -3.25
CA GLY A 136 9.13 8.69 -3.94
C GLY A 136 9.60 10.14 -3.93
N GLU A 137 10.58 10.50 -3.11
CA GLU A 137 11.07 11.87 -2.95
C GLU A 137 11.55 12.48 -4.29
N LEU A 138 12.20 11.70 -5.13
CA LEU A 138 12.69 12.14 -6.42
C LEU A 138 11.55 12.38 -7.44
N ALA A 139 10.48 11.59 -7.37
CA ALA A 139 9.34 11.70 -8.27
C ALA A 139 8.38 12.82 -7.87
N TRP A 140 8.33 13.17 -6.59
CA TRP A 140 7.35 14.09 -6.04
C TRP A 140 7.35 15.49 -6.70
N PRO A 141 8.49 16.16 -6.89
CA PRO A 141 8.51 17.45 -7.59
C PRO A 141 8.00 17.37 -9.04
N ALA A 142 8.21 16.22 -9.70
CA ALA A 142 7.68 16.01 -11.05
C ALA A 142 6.16 15.82 -11.06
N LEU A 143 5.62 15.14 -10.05
CA LEU A 143 4.19 14.98 -9.86
C LEU A 143 3.51 16.32 -9.56
N LEU A 144 4.10 17.16 -8.70
CA LEU A 144 3.61 18.50 -8.42
C LEU A 144 3.60 19.36 -9.68
N ARG A 145 4.70 19.38 -10.47
CA ARG A 145 4.72 20.10 -11.75
C ARG A 145 3.68 19.59 -12.76
N LYS A 146 3.35 18.30 -12.73
CA LYS A 146 2.26 17.73 -13.53
C LYS A 146 0.92 18.27 -13.06
N LEU A 147 0.68 18.26 -11.75
CA LEU A 147 -0.56 18.74 -11.14
C LEU A 147 -0.76 20.24 -11.40
N ASP A 148 0.29 21.05 -11.28
CA ASP A 148 0.26 22.50 -11.61
C ASP A 148 -0.24 22.78 -13.02
N ARG A 149 0.06 21.89 -13.97
CA ARG A 149 -0.39 22.05 -15.37
C ARG A 149 -1.83 21.59 -15.59
N ILE A 150 -2.33 20.72 -14.72
CA ILE A 150 -3.71 20.17 -14.81
C ILE A 150 -4.67 21.08 -14.05
N ASP A 151 -4.34 21.35 -12.81
CA ASP A 151 -5.15 22.18 -11.90
C ASP A 151 -4.28 22.68 -10.73
N PRO A 152 -3.89 23.98 -10.74
CA PRO A 152 -3.08 24.56 -9.68
C PRO A 152 -3.88 24.94 -8.41
N SER A 153 -5.19 24.72 -8.36
CA SER A 153 -6.07 25.17 -7.27
C SER A 153 -5.72 24.56 -5.89
N TYR A 154 -5.02 23.43 -5.89
CA TYR A 154 -4.57 22.78 -4.63
C TYR A 154 -3.56 23.62 -3.82
N ARG A 155 -3.04 24.73 -4.40
CA ARG A 155 -2.10 25.64 -3.72
C ARG A 155 -2.77 26.75 -2.92
N ASN A 156 -4.10 26.88 -3.01
CA ASN A 156 -4.87 27.96 -2.39
C ASN A 156 -5.50 27.53 -1.07
#